data_d5ee0a5ff1eda99bd42e64d1c36f11dc
#
_entry.id   d5ee0a5ff1eda99bd42e64d1c36f11dc
#
_cell.length_a   1.000
_cell.length_b   1.000
_cell.length_c   1.000
_cell.angle_alpha   90.00
_cell.angle_beta   90.00
_cell.angle_gamma   90.00
#
_symmetry.space_group_name_H-M   'P 1'
#
loop_
_entity.id
_entity.type
_entity.pdbx_description
1 polymer ?
#
loop_
_entity_poly.entity_id
_entity_poly.type
_entity_poly.pdbx_seq_one_letter_code
_entity_poly.pdbx_strand_id
1 'polypeptide(L)'
;MLDIQLLRKDPDAVAQRLAQRGYTLDVAAFAALETERREIQTRTEELQMRRNTLSKQIGAMKGRGEDTAAVMAEVSGIGDTMKASSAQLDDIQKRLSDLMLGVPNLPHESVPVGRDETENVEVRRWGTPRSFDFEVKDHVDVGAPLGLDFETGAKLSGARFTLLRGQIARLHRALAQFMIDTHTEQHGYTEAYTPYIVNPEILVGTGQLPKFADDMFRVEKGGEENTVTQYLISTSEISLTNTVRESILEAAALPVKLTAHSPCFRSEAGSYGRDTRGLIRQHQFDKVEMVQVVSPEKSYDTLDEMVGHAEAILQKLELPYRVITLCTGDMGFSATKTFDLEVWLPAQNTYREISSCSNTEAFQARRMQARFRNAQGKPEFVHTLNGSGLAVGRTLVAVLENFQNADGSVTVPAVLQPYMRGVEKLDVPQVD
;
A
#
# COMPACT_ATOMS: atom_id res chain seq x y z
N MET A 1 -5.47 -8.73 4.79
CA MET A 1 -5.32 -9.86 5.76
C MET A 1 -5.35 -11.16 4.99
N LEU A 2 -4.46 -12.09 5.35
CA LEU A 2 -4.47 -13.44 4.78
C LEU A 2 -5.81 -14.12 5.07
N ASP A 3 -6.25 -15.02 4.15
CA ASP A 3 -7.47 -15.79 4.38
C ASP A 3 -7.24 -16.82 5.51
N ILE A 4 -7.97 -16.67 6.60
CA ILE A 4 -7.89 -17.57 7.76
C ILE A 4 -8.28 -19.02 7.40
N GLN A 5 -9.07 -19.23 6.34
CA GLN A 5 -9.45 -20.56 5.90
C GLN A 5 -8.25 -21.36 5.36
N LEU A 6 -7.26 -20.68 4.77
CA LEU A 6 -6.01 -21.34 4.37
C LEU A 6 -5.26 -21.91 5.57
N LEU A 7 -5.17 -21.13 6.66
CA LEU A 7 -4.55 -21.57 7.91
C LEU A 7 -5.34 -22.70 8.60
N ARG A 8 -6.67 -22.63 8.55
CA ARG A 8 -7.53 -23.68 9.11
C ARG A 8 -7.41 -25.00 8.36
N LYS A 9 -7.16 -24.92 7.04
CA LYS A 9 -7.05 -26.08 6.17
C LYS A 9 -5.67 -26.75 6.27
N ASP A 10 -4.60 -25.97 6.19
CA ASP A 10 -3.22 -26.46 6.17
C ASP A 10 -2.25 -25.38 6.69
N PRO A 11 -2.12 -25.26 8.02
CA PRO A 11 -1.26 -24.24 8.62
C PRO A 11 0.22 -24.46 8.31
N ASP A 12 0.67 -25.70 8.13
CA ASP A 12 2.08 -26.02 7.85
C ASP A 12 2.48 -25.61 6.42
N ALA A 13 1.62 -25.85 5.43
CA ALA A 13 1.84 -25.38 4.07
C ALA A 13 1.87 -23.84 3.99
N VAL A 14 1.01 -23.15 4.74
CA VAL A 14 1.03 -21.68 4.84
C VAL A 14 2.33 -21.22 5.50
N ALA A 15 2.76 -21.83 6.59
CA ALA A 15 4.00 -21.50 7.29
C ALA A 15 5.22 -21.67 6.39
N GLN A 16 5.29 -22.73 5.58
CA GLN A 16 6.37 -22.98 4.61
C GLN A 16 6.44 -21.87 3.54
N ARG A 17 5.28 -21.45 3.00
CA ARG A 17 5.24 -20.35 2.01
C ARG A 17 5.63 -19.01 2.63
N LEU A 18 5.22 -18.73 3.87
CA LEU A 18 5.61 -17.52 4.59
C LEU A 18 7.10 -17.52 4.96
N ALA A 19 7.69 -18.69 5.23
CA ALA A 19 9.12 -18.81 5.47
C ALA A 19 9.97 -18.39 4.26
N GLN A 20 9.47 -18.55 3.04
CA GLN A 20 10.13 -18.03 1.82
C GLN A 20 10.24 -16.50 1.81
N ARG A 21 9.40 -15.79 2.60
CA ARG A 21 9.44 -14.34 2.81
C ARG A 21 10.24 -13.94 4.05
N GLY A 22 10.96 -14.86 4.68
CA GLY A 22 11.62 -14.62 5.95
C GLY A 22 10.67 -14.44 7.15
N TYR A 23 9.37 -14.81 7.01
CA TYR A 23 8.39 -14.70 8.08
C TYR A 23 8.14 -16.04 8.75
N THR A 24 8.31 -16.09 10.08
CA THR A 24 8.00 -17.26 10.90
C THR A 24 6.58 -17.14 11.46
N LEU A 25 5.69 -18.01 11.00
CA LEU A 25 4.32 -18.10 11.52
C LEU A 25 4.32 -18.90 12.82
N ASP A 26 3.73 -18.35 13.88
CA ASP A 26 3.47 -19.10 15.12
C ASP A 26 2.23 -19.99 14.95
N VAL A 27 2.45 -21.16 14.35
CA VAL A 27 1.40 -22.17 14.12
C VAL A 27 0.82 -22.68 15.43
N ALA A 28 1.64 -22.78 16.50
CA ALA A 28 1.19 -23.27 17.79
C ALA A 28 0.22 -22.26 18.46
N ALA A 29 0.54 -20.97 18.42
CA ALA A 29 -0.36 -19.92 18.93
C ALA A 29 -1.68 -19.88 18.15
N PHE A 30 -1.63 -19.99 16.83
CA PHE A 30 -2.84 -20.06 15.99
C PHE A 30 -3.69 -21.28 16.34
N ALA A 31 -3.09 -22.47 16.45
CA ALA A 31 -3.79 -23.73 16.77
C ALA A 31 -4.43 -23.67 18.17
N ALA A 32 -3.75 -23.10 19.15
CA ALA A 32 -4.29 -22.91 20.50
C ALA A 32 -5.53 -22.04 20.52
N LEU A 33 -5.50 -20.87 19.83
CA LEU A 33 -6.64 -19.96 19.71
C LEU A 33 -7.83 -20.60 18.96
N GLU A 34 -7.57 -21.35 17.90
CA GLU A 34 -8.62 -22.05 17.15
C GLU A 34 -9.24 -23.20 17.97
N THR A 35 -8.46 -23.88 18.80
CA THR A 35 -8.97 -24.92 19.72
C THR A 35 -9.89 -24.29 20.76
N GLU A 36 -9.43 -23.23 21.45
CA GLU A 36 -10.21 -22.49 22.43
C GLU A 36 -11.52 -21.95 21.82
N ARG A 37 -11.46 -21.38 20.60
CA ARG A 37 -12.64 -20.91 19.88
C ARG A 37 -13.66 -22.03 19.62
N ARG A 38 -13.19 -23.19 19.14
CA ARG A 38 -14.07 -24.35 18.85
C ARG A 38 -14.75 -24.87 20.09
N GLU A 39 -14.02 -25.01 21.19
CA GLU A 39 -14.55 -25.50 22.48
C GLU A 39 -15.66 -24.59 22.99
N ILE A 40 -15.44 -23.27 23.00
CA ILE A 40 -16.44 -22.30 23.47
C ILE A 40 -17.64 -22.26 22.53
N GLN A 41 -17.41 -22.32 21.21
CA GLN A 41 -18.49 -22.34 20.23
C GLN A 41 -19.38 -23.57 20.41
N THR A 42 -18.79 -24.78 20.49
CA THR A 42 -19.52 -26.03 20.71
C THR A 42 -20.34 -25.98 22.00
N ARG A 43 -19.71 -25.54 23.11
CA ARG A 43 -20.39 -25.37 24.40
C ARG A 43 -21.57 -24.39 24.31
N THR A 44 -21.39 -23.30 23.60
CA THR A 44 -22.45 -22.28 23.43
C THR A 44 -23.62 -22.82 22.61
N GLU A 45 -23.33 -23.60 21.55
CA GLU A 45 -24.36 -24.26 20.74
C GLU A 45 -25.16 -25.30 21.55
N GLU A 46 -24.48 -26.10 22.38
CA GLU A 46 -25.13 -27.06 23.29
C GLU A 46 -26.03 -26.37 24.31
N LEU A 47 -25.55 -25.28 24.94
CA LEU A 47 -26.34 -24.47 25.85
C LEU A 47 -27.58 -23.86 25.19
N GLN A 48 -27.42 -23.39 23.93
CA GLN A 48 -28.54 -22.85 23.16
C GLN A 48 -29.60 -23.93 22.86
N MET A 49 -29.18 -25.14 22.48
CA MET A 49 -30.09 -26.24 22.23
C MET A 49 -30.84 -26.63 23.53
N ARG A 50 -30.11 -26.73 24.67
CA ARG A 50 -30.70 -27.01 25.96
C ARG A 50 -31.72 -25.95 26.38
N ARG A 51 -31.36 -24.67 26.26
CA ARG A 51 -32.26 -23.54 26.53
C ARG A 51 -33.54 -23.62 25.71
N ASN A 52 -33.45 -23.94 24.42
CA ASN A 52 -34.61 -24.08 23.53
C ASN A 52 -35.51 -25.23 23.96
N THR A 53 -34.93 -26.35 24.38
CA THR A 53 -35.65 -27.54 24.87
C THR A 53 -36.40 -27.21 26.17
N LEU A 54 -35.72 -26.61 27.14
CA LEU A 54 -36.31 -26.18 28.42
C LEU A 54 -37.41 -25.14 28.23
N SER A 55 -37.26 -24.22 27.30
CA SER A 55 -38.28 -23.22 26.97
C SER A 55 -39.57 -23.86 26.44
N LYS A 56 -39.46 -24.89 25.59
CA LYS A 56 -40.62 -25.68 25.15
C LYS A 56 -41.25 -26.47 26.33
N GLN A 57 -40.45 -27.05 27.22
CA GLN A 57 -40.92 -27.72 28.42
C GLN A 57 -41.70 -26.78 29.33
N ILE A 58 -41.21 -25.56 29.59
CA ILE A 58 -41.91 -24.56 30.37
C ILE A 58 -43.29 -24.24 29.75
N GLY A 59 -43.38 -24.11 28.43
CA GLY A 59 -44.66 -23.91 27.73
C GLY A 59 -45.64 -25.05 27.97
N ALA A 60 -45.16 -26.32 27.89
CA ALA A 60 -46.02 -27.48 28.11
C ALA A 60 -46.45 -27.61 29.61
N MET A 61 -45.53 -27.36 30.55
CA MET A 61 -45.84 -27.35 32.02
C MET A 61 -46.84 -26.29 32.36
N LYS A 62 -46.71 -25.06 31.88
CA LYS A 62 -47.68 -23.99 32.08
C LYS A 62 -49.05 -24.36 31.57
N GLY A 63 -49.11 -25.03 30.38
CA GLY A 63 -50.39 -25.51 29.81
C GLY A 63 -51.08 -26.55 30.69
N ARG A 64 -50.33 -27.30 31.52
CA ARG A 64 -50.85 -28.30 32.45
C ARG A 64 -51.02 -27.75 33.90
N GLY A 65 -50.71 -26.51 34.16
CA GLY A 65 -50.77 -25.91 35.49
C GLY A 65 -49.68 -26.37 36.46
N GLU A 66 -48.57 -26.92 35.97
CA GLU A 66 -47.44 -27.42 36.74
C GLU A 66 -46.50 -26.27 37.14
N ASP A 67 -45.81 -26.45 38.28
CA ASP A 67 -44.82 -25.48 38.76
C ASP A 67 -43.59 -25.45 37.80
N THR A 68 -43.23 -24.25 37.32
CA THR A 68 -42.13 -24.03 36.35
C THR A 68 -40.92 -23.38 37.03
N ALA A 69 -40.94 -23.07 38.33
CA ALA A 69 -39.90 -22.26 38.97
C ALA A 69 -38.49 -22.84 38.81
N ALA A 70 -38.32 -24.15 39.02
CA ALA A 70 -37.01 -24.82 38.87
C ALA A 70 -36.47 -24.77 37.45
N VAL A 71 -37.32 -25.05 36.44
CA VAL A 71 -36.92 -25.03 35.02
C VAL A 71 -36.64 -23.58 34.57
N MET A 72 -37.40 -22.58 35.07
CA MET A 72 -37.12 -21.19 34.80
C MET A 72 -35.77 -20.72 35.38
N ALA A 73 -35.43 -21.17 36.59
CA ALA A 73 -34.12 -20.91 37.21
C ALA A 73 -32.97 -21.48 36.38
N GLU A 74 -33.14 -22.73 35.89
CA GLU A 74 -32.14 -23.36 34.99
C GLU A 74 -31.99 -22.58 33.67
N VAL A 75 -33.07 -22.14 33.05
CA VAL A 75 -33.04 -21.32 31.82
C VAL A 75 -32.31 -20.00 32.09
N SER A 76 -32.53 -19.38 33.22
CA SER A 76 -31.83 -18.14 33.63
C SER A 76 -30.32 -18.38 33.75
N GLY A 77 -29.88 -19.44 34.45
CA GLY A 77 -28.49 -19.80 34.62
C GLY A 77 -27.79 -20.14 33.28
N ILE A 78 -28.51 -20.79 32.37
CA ILE A 78 -28.01 -21.00 30.99
C ILE A 78 -27.83 -19.65 30.28
N GLY A 79 -28.76 -18.70 30.45
CA GLY A 79 -28.68 -17.36 29.87
C GLY A 79 -27.41 -16.62 30.33
N ASP A 80 -27.10 -16.65 31.60
CA ASP A 80 -25.91 -16.03 32.18
C ASP A 80 -24.62 -16.69 31.66
N THR A 81 -24.59 -18.02 31.59
CA THR A 81 -23.43 -18.77 31.03
C THR A 81 -23.22 -18.45 29.55
N MET A 82 -24.28 -18.36 28.75
CA MET A 82 -24.20 -17.99 27.33
C MET A 82 -23.67 -16.57 27.15
N LYS A 83 -24.06 -15.61 28.00
CA LYS A 83 -23.52 -14.26 27.96
C LYS A 83 -22.03 -14.22 28.25
N ALA A 84 -21.55 -14.97 29.23
CA ALA A 84 -20.13 -15.14 29.53
C ALA A 84 -19.38 -15.79 28.36
N SER A 85 -19.93 -16.85 27.76
CA SER A 85 -19.34 -17.50 26.58
C SER A 85 -19.25 -16.59 25.38
N SER A 86 -20.25 -15.72 25.15
CA SER A 86 -20.20 -14.71 24.08
C SER A 86 -19.04 -13.74 24.27
N ALA A 87 -18.85 -13.21 25.48
CA ALA A 87 -17.75 -12.32 25.80
C ALA A 87 -16.37 -13.00 25.62
N GLN A 88 -16.26 -14.27 25.98
CA GLN A 88 -15.05 -15.06 25.73
C GLN A 88 -14.79 -15.27 24.23
N LEU A 89 -15.84 -15.53 23.45
CA LEU A 89 -15.73 -15.72 22.01
C LEU A 89 -15.28 -14.41 21.32
N ASP A 90 -15.81 -13.28 21.75
CA ASP A 90 -15.41 -11.96 21.25
C ASP A 90 -13.92 -11.66 21.55
N ASP A 91 -13.43 -12.01 22.75
CA ASP A 91 -12.01 -11.89 23.10
C ASP A 91 -11.13 -12.76 22.22
N ILE A 92 -11.49 -14.02 22.00
CA ILE A 92 -10.73 -14.92 21.14
C ILE A 92 -10.73 -14.44 19.69
N GLN A 93 -11.85 -13.98 19.18
CA GLN A 93 -11.93 -13.42 17.83
C GLN A 93 -11.03 -12.20 17.67
N LYS A 94 -10.97 -11.35 18.69
CA LYS A 94 -10.06 -10.21 18.71
C LYS A 94 -8.60 -10.68 18.69
N ARG A 95 -8.20 -11.62 19.53
CA ARG A 95 -6.83 -12.19 19.59
C ARG A 95 -6.43 -12.85 18.26
N LEU A 96 -7.34 -13.59 17.63
CA LEU A 96 -7.13 -14.15 16.29
C LEU A 96 -6.97 -13.06 15.24
N SER A 97 -7.78 -12.01 15.30
CA SER A 97 -7.67 -10.86 14.39
C SER A 97 -6.32 -10.16 14.55
N ASP A 98 -5.92 -9.89 15.79
CA ASP A 98 -4.64 -9.23 16.10
C ASP A 98 -3.44 -10.07 15.58
N LEU A 99 -3.47 -11.39 15.75
CA LEU A 99 -2.48 -12.30 15.18
C LEU A 99 -2.46 -12.18 13.64
N MET A 100 -3.63 -12.30 13.01
CA MET A 100 -3.76 -12.27 11.55
C MET A 100 -3.38 -10.92 10.93
N LEU A 101 -3.53 -9.81 11.65
CA LEU A 101 -3.09 -8.48 11.21
C LEU A 101 -1.56 -8.40 11.08
N GLY A 102 -0.81 -9.20 11.83
CA GLY A 102 0.65 -9.29 11.75
C GLY A 102 1.19 -10.21 10.65
N VAL A 103 0.35 -11.05 10.04
CA VAL A 103 0.77 -12.02 9.02
C VAL A 103 0.80 -11.38 7.63
N PRO A 104 1.94 -11.43 6.88
CA PRO A 104 2.02 -10.91 5.52
C PRO A 104 1.22 -11.74 4.52
N ASN A 105 1.01 -11.21 3.33
CA ASN A 105 0.38 -11.94 2.24
C ASN A 105 1.29 -13.08 1.73
N LEU A 106 0.71 -14.10 1.11
CA LEU A 106 1.45 -15.20 0.49
C LEU A 106 2.02 -14.76 -0.87
N PRO A 107 3.26 -15.15 -1.22
CA PRO A 107 3.78 -14.92 -2.55
C PRO A 107 3.01 -15.76 -3.58
N HIS A 108 2.76 -15.19 -4.77
CA HIS A 108 2.28 -15.96 -5.91
C HIS A 108 3.33 -16.97 -6.36
N GLU A 109 2.90 -18.09 -6.93
CA GLU A 109 3.80 -19.18 -7.37
C GLU A 109 4.85 -18.77 -8.41
N SER A 110 4.57 -17.72 -9.18
CA SER A 110 5.51 -17.18 -10.20
C SER A 110 6.56 -16.22 -9.62
N VAL A 111 6.53 -15.94 -8.32
CA VAL A 111 7.51 -15.06 -7.68
C VAL A 111 8.80 -15.83 -7.42
N PRO A 112 9.97 -15.31 -7.84
CA PRO A 112 11.24 -15.96 -7.56
C PRO A 112 11.50 -16.02 -6.05
N VAL A 113 11.98 -17.16 -5.57
CA VAL A 113 12.38 -17.32 -4.18
C VAL A 113 13.74 -16.67 -3.98
N GLY A 114 13.86 -15.78 -3.01
CA GLY A 114 15.10 -15.07 -2.69
C GLY A 114 15.00 -14.41 -1.31
N ARG A 115 16.13 -13.93 -0.77
CA ARG A 115 16.24 -13.38 0.58
C ARG A 115 16.15 -11.86 0.64
N ASP A 116 16.68 -11.20 -0.37
CA ASP A 116 16.79 -9.74 -0.42
C ASP A 116 16.84 -9.22 -1.87
N GLU A 117 16.99 -7.90 -2.02
CA GLU A 117 16.98 -7.19 -3.30
C GLU A 117 18.03 -7.70 -4.32
N THR A 118 19.09 -8.36 -3.86
CA THR A 118 20.16 -8.88 -4.76
C THR A 118 19.70 -10.10 -5.57
N GLU A 119 18.60 -10.73 -5.16
CA GLU A 119 18.01 -11.91 -5.80
C GLU A 119 16.76 -11.57 -6.65
N ASN A 120 16.47 -10.28 -6.83
CA ASN A 120 15.43 -9.82 -7.75
C ASN A 120 15.81 -10.15 -9.20
N VAL A 121 14.81 -10.44 -10.03
CA VAL A 121 15.03 -10.93 -11.40
C VAL A 121 14.66 -9.85 -12.41
N GLU A 122 15.62 -9.47 -13.26
CA GLU A 122 15.37 -8.58 -14.38
C GLU A 122 14.49 -9.24 -15.44
N VAL A 123 13.40 -8.57 -15.80
CA VAL A 123 12.42 -9.03 -16.79
C VAL A 123 12.71 -8.44 -18.17
N ARG A 124 12.99 -7.14 -18.24
CA ARG A 124 13.27 -6.41 -19.50
C ARG A 124 13.95 -5.08 -19.25
N ARG A 125 14.54 -4.53 -20.30
CA ARG A 125 15.10 -3.15 -20.35
C ARG A 125 14.54 -2.39 -21.52
N TRP A 126 14.55 -1.06 -21.35
CA TRP A 126 14.24 -0.13 -22.43
C TRP A 126 15.21 1.06 -22.41
N GLY A 127 15.53 1.56 -23.60
CA GLY A 127 16.43 2.68 -23.80
C GLY A 127 17.91 2.32 -23.59
N THR A 128 18.77 3.23 -24.02
CA THR A 128 20.22 3.11 -23.88
C THR A 128 20.73 4.28 -23.03
N PRO A 129 21.48 4.02 -21.95
CA PRO A 129 22.12 5.09 -21.18
C PRO A 129 22.94 6.02 -22.08
N ARG A 130 22.76 7.32 -21.92
CA ARG A 130 23.51 8.34 -22.64
C ARG A 130 24.99 8.29 -22.27
N SER A 131 25.88 8.38 -23.27
CA SER A 131 27.30 8.64 -23.05
C SER A 131 27.54 10.14 -22.97
N PHE A 132 28.37 10.56 -22.04
CA PHE A 132 28.76 11.95 -21.85
C PHE A 132 30.24 12.13 -22.20
N ASP A 133 30.57 13.25 -22.84
CA ASP A 133 31.94 13.68 -23.16
C ASP A 133 32.52 14.65 -22.11
N PHE A 134 31.82 14.79 -20.99
CA PHE A 134 32.19 15.61 -19.83
C PHE A 134 31.92 14.84 -18.53
N GLU A 135 32.46 15.35 -17.40
CA GLU A 135 32.24 14.75 -16.08
C GLU A 135 30.78 14.91 -15.64
N VAL A 136 30.11 13.78 -15.44
CA VAL A 136 28.71 13.73 -14.99
C VAL A 136 28.61 14.14 -13.54
N LYS A 137 27.74 15.12 -13.24
CA LYS A 137 27.43 15.55 -11.88
C LYS A 137 26.15 14.88 -11.38
N ASP A 138 26.06 14.68 -10.07
CA ASP A 138 24.82 14.23 -9.46
C ASP A 138 23.75 15.35 -9.46
N HIS A 139 22.50 14.96 -9.22
CA HIS A 139 21.35 15.87 -9.25
C HIS A 139 21.45 16.99 -8.19
N VAL A 140 22.23 16.83 -7.11
CA VAL A 140 22.43 17.87 -6.10
C VAL A 140 23.27 19.01 -6.68
N ASP A 141 24.40 18.65 -7.31
CA ASP A 141 25.33 19.62 -7.87
C ASP A 141 24.74 20.27 -9.15
N VAL A 142 23.98 19.53 -9.96
CA VAL A 142 23.25 20.06 -11.12
C VAL A 142 22.11 20.94 -10.69
N GLY A 143 21.36 20.55 -9.69
CA GLY A 143 20.12 21.20 -9.28
C GLY A 143 20.31 22.43 -8.38
N ALA A 144 21.40 22.48 -7.60
CA ALA A 144 21.63 23.59 -6.67
C ALA A 144 21.61 24.98 -7.32
N PRO A 145 22.34 25.23 -8.43
CA PRO A 145 22.27 26.53 -9.10
C PRO A 145 20.92 26.81 -9.78
N LEU A 146 20.11 25.77 -10.03
CA LEU A 146 18.79 25.86 -10.65
C LEU A 146 17.65 26.02 -9.64
N GLY A 147 17.94 25.97 -8.32
CA GLY A 147 16.95 26.22 -7.26
C GLY A 147 16.61 25.00 -6.38
N LEU A 148 17.41 23.94 -6.41
CA LEU A 148 17.32 22.81 -5.48
C LEU A 148 18.06 23.18 -4.18
N ASP A 149 17.35 23.32 -3.06
CA ASP A 149 17.86 23.91 -1.82
C ASP A 149 17.62 23.01 -0.62
N PHE A 150 18.63 22.23 -0.27
CA PHE A 150 18.60 21.34 0.89
C PHE A 150 18.87 22.07 2.20
N GLU A 151 19.67 23.15 2.19
CA GLU A 151 20.02 23.89 3.40
C GLU A 151 18.79 24.57 3.99
N THR A 152 18.02 25.27 3.15
CA THR A 152 16.78 25.90 3.60
C THR A 152 15.72 24.84 3.97
N GLY A 153 15.62 23.75 3.23
CA GLY A 153 14.75 22.64 3.60
C GLY A 153 15.05 22.10 5.00
N ALA A 154 16.35 21.90 5.29
CA ALA A 154 16.80 21.44 6.61
C ALA A 154 16.52 22.45 7.73
N LYS A 155 16.65 23.77 7.45
CA LYS A 155 16.27 24.82 8.41
C LYS A 155 14.78 24.83 8.75
N LEU A 156 13.93 24.48 7.77
CA LEU A 156 12.47 24.49 7.95
C LEU A 156 11.98 23.28 8.73
N SER A 157 12.52 22.08 8.47
CA SER A 157 11.94 20.84 8.99
C SER A 157 12.95 19.76 9.36
N GLY A 158 14.26 20.03 9.26
CA GLY A 158 15.31 19.06 9.55
C GLY A 158 15.85 18.36 8.30
N ALA A 159 16.72 17.38 8.51
CA ALA A 159 17.30 16.57 7.44
C ALA A 159 16.21 15.86 6.62
N ARG A 160 16.51 15.54 5.34
CA ARG A 160 15.60 14.86 4.41
C ARG A 160 14.32 15.65 4.06
N PHE A 161 14.36 16.98 4.24
CA PHE A 161 13.41 17.92 3.67
C PHE A 161 14.13 18.85 2.69
N THR A 162 13.46 19.24 1.64
CA THR A 162 14.05 20.01 0.55
C THR A 162 13.12 21.16 0.15
N LEU A 163 13.69 22.33 -0.12
CA LEU A 163 13.01 23.44 -0.76
C LEU A 163 13.33 23.45 -2.26
N LEU A 164 12.32 23.51 -3.09
CA LEU A 164 12.45 23.72 -4.54
C LEU A 164 12.06 25.16 -4.88
N ARG A 165 12.88 25.85 -5.69
CA ARG A 165 12.62 27.23 -6.11
C ARG A 165 12.72 27.39 -7.63
N GLY A 166 12.08 28.44 -8.16
CA GLY A 166 12.24 28.87 -9.55
C GLY A 166 11.95 27.79 -10.59
N GLN A 167 12.92 27.54 -11.44
CA GLN A 167 12.81 26.60 -12.56
C GLN A 167 12.64 25.15 -12.09
N ILE A 168 13.33 24.74 -11.03
CA ILE A 168 13.21 23.39 -10.46
C ILE A 168 11.81 23.14 -9.91
N ALA A 169 11.25 24.08 -9.14
CA ALA A 169 9.89 23.95 -8.63
C ALA A 169 8.86 23.85 -9.77
N ARG A 170 9.09 24.56 -10.86
CA ARG A 170 8.25 24.49 -12.05
C ARG A 170 8.38 23.13 -12.75
N LEU A 171 9.61 22.62 -12.93
CA LEU A 171 9.86 21.32 -13.54
C LEU A 171 9.24 20.20 -12.72
N HIS A 172 9.36 20.24 -11.39
CA HIS A 172 8.73 19.28 -10.48
C HIS A 172 7.20 19.26 -10.67
N ARG A 173 6.56 20.43 -10.71
CA ARG A 173 5.12 20.53 -10.97
C ARG A 173 4.74 20.07 -12.39
N ALA A 174 5.56 20.38 -13.40
CA ALA A 174 5.35 19.95 -14.78
C ALA A 174 5.39 18.41 -14.90
N LEU A 175 6.31 17.76 -14.21
CA LEU A 175 6.40 16.29 -14.14
C LEU A 175 5.13 15.69 -13.54
N ALA A 176 4.67 16.20 -12.40
CA ALA A 176 3.46 15.71 -11.76
C ALA A 176 2.23 15.88 -12.66
N GLN A 177 2.07 17.04 -13.26
CA GLN A 177 0.95 17.31 -14.15
C GLN A 177 0.99 16.44 -15.40
N PHE A 178 2.15 16.27 -16.04
CA PHE A 178 2.33 15.39 -17.18
C PHE A 178 1.95 13.93 -16.86
N MET A 179 2.34 13.42 -15.67
CA MET A 179 2.00 12.08 -15.24
C MET A 179 0.48 11.91 -15.06
N ILE A 180 -0.16 12.84 -14.35
CA ILE A 180 -1.63 12.82 -14.14
C ILE A 180 -2.37 12.87 -15.47
N ASP A 181 -2.03 13.81 -16.34
CA ASP A 181 -2.69 13.96 -17.64
C ASP A 181 -2.52 12.70 -18.50
N THR A 182 -1.34 12.08 -18.48
CA THR A 182 -1.11 10.83 -19.22
C THR A 182 -1.98 9.69 -18.67
N HIS A 183 -2.07 9.53 -17.36
CA HIS A 183 -2.86 8.45 -16.78
C HIS A 183 -4.36 8.65 -16.96
N THR A 184 -4.84 9.87 -16.89
CA THR A 184 -6.27 10.18 -17.06
C THR A 184 -6.71 10.12 -18.51
N GLU A 185 -5.92 10.70 -19.43
CA GLU A 185 -6.29 10.80 -20.85
C GLU A 185 -6.00 9.53 -21.66
N GLN A 186 -4.94 8.78 -21.32
CA GLN A 186 -4.47 7.66 -22.14
C GLN A 186 -4.68 6.29 -21.48
N HIS A 187 -4.67 6.21 -20.15
CA HIS A 187 -4.77 4.95 -19.43
C HIS A 187 -6.11 4.72 -18.72
N GLY A 188 -7.04 5.68 -18.85
CA GLY A 188 -8.41 5.56 -18.37
C GLY A 188 -8.58 5.62 -16.86
N TYR A 189 -7.63 6.24 -16.14
CA TYR A 189 -7.79 6.50 -14.71
C TYR A 189 -8.66 7.74 -14.48
N THR A 190 -9.41 7.72 -13.40
CA THR A 190 -10.11 8.90 -12.89
C THR A 190 -9.20 9.59 -11.87
N GLU A 191 -8.92 10.87 -12.09
CA GLU A 191 -8.18 11.68 -11.11
C GLU A 191 -9.01 11.88 -9.85
N ALA A 192 -8.37 11.75 -8.68
CA ALA A 192 -8.97 12.00 -7.39
C ALA A 192 -8.09 12.90 -6.53
N TYR A 193 -8.71 13.86 -5.87
CA TYR A 193 -8.10 14.65 -4.80
C TYR A 193 -8.55 14.07 -3.45
N THR A 194 -7.62 13.56 -2.67
CA THR A 194 -7.92 12.82 -1.43
C THR A 194 -7.42 13.54 -0.19
N PRO A 195 -8.01 13.27 0.99
CA PRO A 195 -7.41 13.69 2.26
C PRO A 195 -6.00 13.12 2.45
N TYR A 196 -5.09 13.96 2.95
CA TYR A 196 -3.71 13.55 3.30
C TYR A 196 -3.57 13.17 4.77
N ILE A 197 -4.52 13.57 5.60
CA ILE A 197 -4.65 13.16 7.00
C ILE A 197 -5.81 12.18 7.09
N VAL A 198 -5.54 10.97 7.56
CA VAL A 198 -6.51 9.88 7.57
C VAL A 198 -6.63 9.24 8.96
N ASN A 199 -7.75 8.58 9.20
CA ASN A 199 -8.00 7.84 10.42
C ASN A 199 -7.20 6.53 10.48
N PRO A 200 -6.90 5.99 11.68
CA PRO A 200 -6.11 4.76 11.84
C PRO A 200 -6.64 3.55 11.06
N GLU A 201 -7.97 3.36 11.02
CA GLU A 201 -8.61 2.24 10.33
C GLU A 201 -8.37 2.24 8.82
N ILE A 202 -8.08 3.41 8.21
CA ILE A 202 -7.74 3.52 6.78
C ILE A 202 -6.36 2.89 6.53
N LEU A 203 -5.40 3.13 7.43
CA LEU A 203 -4.07 2.53 7.40
C LEU A 203 -4.09 1.02 7.69
N VAL A 204 -5.02 0.57 8.55
CA VAL A 204 -5.25 -0.87 8.76
C VAL A 204 -5.75 -1.52 7.47
N GLY A 205 -6.63 -0.83 6.73
CA GLY A 205 -7.20 -1.31 5.47
C GLY A 205 -6.15 -1.67 4.42
N THR A 206 -5.15 -0.85 4.23
CA THR A 206 -4.07 -1.05 3.25
C THR A 206 -2.83 -1.74 3.82
N GLY A 207 -2.78 -1.98 5.15
CA GLY A 207 -1.76 -2.84 5.77
C GLY A 207 -0.57 -2.11 6.39
N GLN A 208 -0.59 -0.78 6.47
CA GLN A 208 0.45 -0.02 7.17
C GLN A 208 0.37 -0.23 8.68
N LEU A 209 -0.84 -0.22 9.24
CA LEU A 209 -1.04 -0.52 10.65
C LEU A 209 -1.51 -1.98 10.84
N PRO A 210 -1.16 -2.59 11.98
CA PRO A 210 -0.37 -2.04 13.10
C PRO A 210 1.15 -2.10 12.89
N LYS A 211 1.65 -2.89 11.93
CA LYS A 211 3.06 -3.31 11.84
C LYS A 211 4.04 -2.15 11.59
N PHE A 212 3.67 -1.17 10.78
CA PHE A 212 4.55 -0.07 10.35
C PHE A 212 4.19 1.26 10.99
N ALA A 213 3.71 1.23 12.23
CA ALA A 213 3.36 2.45 12.97
C ALA A 213 4.53 3.44 13.09
N ASP A 214 5.76 2.94 13.25
CA ASP A 214 6.97 3.75 13.39
C ASP A 214 7.38 4.44 12.07
N ASP A 215 6.91 3.96 10.93
CA ASP A 215 7.13 4.56 9.61
C ASP A 215 6.14 5.68 9.28
N MET A 216 5.10 5.86 10.09
CA MET A 216 4.03 6.80 9.84
C MET A 216 4.19 8.08 10.66
N PHE A 217 3.97 9.25 10.01
CA PHE A 217 3.81 10.50 10.72
C PHE A 217 2.44 10.54 11.40
N ARG A 218 2.44 10.56 12.71
CA ARG A 218 1.25 10.69 13.54
C ARG A 218 0.92 12.17 13.77
N VAL A 219 -0.35 12.53 13.65
CA VAL A 219 -0.87 13.85 13.95
C VAL A 219 -1.96 13.77 15.00
N GLU A 220 -2.03 14.77 15.87
CA GLU A 220 -3.03 14.88 16.91
C GLU A 220 -3.79 16.19 16.75
N LYS A 221 -5.11 16.13 16.86
CA LYS A 221 -5.96 17.31 16.90
C LYS A 221 -6.90 17.24 18.09
N GLY A 222 -7.32 18.41 18.56
CA GLY A 222 -8.15 18.56 19.76
C GLY A 222 -7.31 19.01 20.96
N GLY A 223 -7.98 19.29 22.08
CA GLY A 223 -7.33 19.58 23.35
C GLY A 223 -7.07 18.30 24.15
N GLU A 224 -6.49 18.47 25.35
CA GLU A 224 -6.13 17.34 26.23
C GLU A 224 -7.29 16.37 26.51
N GLU A 225 -8.52 16.89 26.58
CA GLU A 225 -9.71 16.07 26.89
C GLU A 225 -10.32 15.34 25.68
N ASN A 226 -9.99 15.76 24.43
CA ASN A 226 -10.59 15.24 23.21
C ASN A 226 -9.56 15.01 22.09
N THR A 227 -8.40 14.46 22.43
CA THR A 227 -7.35 14.18 21.44
C THR A 227 -7.78 13.08 20.47
N VAL A 228 -7.77 13.41 19.18
CA VAL A 228 -7.98 12.45 18.08
C VAL A 228 -6.65 12.21 17.37
N THR A 229 -6.23 10.94 17.35
CA THR A 229 -5.04 10.51 16.59
C THR A 229 -5.41 10.24 15.14
N GLN A 230 -4.69 10.85 14.22
CA GLN A 230 -4.73 10.61 12.78
C GLN A 230 -3.30 10.46 12.26
N TYR A 231 -3.16 10.19 10.96
CA TYR A 231 -1.86 9.97 10.34
C TYR A 231 -1.77 10.70 9.01
N LEU A 232 -0.58 11.22 8.67
CA LEU A 232 -0.25 11.65 7.32
C LEU A 232 -0.06 10.41 6.43
N ILE A 233 -0.59 10.45 5.21
CA ILE A 233 -0.43 9.35 4.26
C ILE A 233 1.03 9.19 3.83
N SER A 234 1.50 7.95 3.74
CA SER A 234 2.81 7.61 3.15
C SER A 234 2.74 7.38 1.64
N THR A 235 1.52 7.30 1.11
CA THR A 235 1.16 7.12 -0.29
C THR A 235 -0.33 7.38 -0.44
N SER A 236 -0.77 7.92 -1.58
CA SER A 236 -2.21 8.07 -1.86
C SER A 236 -2.92 6.74 -2.12
N GLU A 237 -2.20 5.63 -2.32
CA GLU A 237 -2.77 4.28 -2.24
C GLU A 237 -3.70 4.12 -1.04
N ILE A 238 -3.27 4.61 0.13
CA ILE A 238 -4.01 4.53 1.39
C ILE A 238 -5.42 5.12 1.23
N SER A 239 -5.51 6.34 0.73
CA SER A 239 -6.79 7.01 0.55
C SER A 239 -7.59 6.44 -0.62
N LEU A 240 -6.94 6.21 -1.77
CA LEU A 240 -7.59 5.75 -2.99
C LEU A 240 -8.19 4.35 -2.83
N THR A 241 -7.44 3.41 -2.26
CA THR A 241 -7.90 2.02 -2.09
C THR A 241 -9.07 1.94 -1.10
N ASN A 242 -9.06 2.76 -0.05
CA ASN A 242 -10.15 2.79 0.93
C ASN A 242 -11.45 3.46 0.43
N THR A 243 -11.49 4.01 -0.78
CA THR A 243 -12.74 4.52 -1.37
C THR A 243 -13.82 3.46 -1.53
N VAL A 244 -13.42 2.19 -1.59
CA VAL A 244 -14.34 1.04 -1.67
C VAL A 244 -14.50 0.28 -0.35
N ARG A 245 -14.00 0.85 0.76
CA ARG A 245 -14.13 0.28 2.10
C ARG A 245 -15.60 0.03 2.46
N GLU A 246 -15.87 -1.13 3.07
CA GLU A 246 -17.21 -1.53 3.57
C GLU A 246 -18.30 -1.48 2.51
N SER A 247 -17.93 -1.67 1.23
CA SER A 247 -18.86 -1.63 0.12
C SER A 247 -19.00 -3.01 -0.57
N ILE A 248 -20.14 -3.19 -1.25
CA ILE A 248 -20.36 -4.28 -2.18
C ILE A 248 -20.70 -3.66 -3.53
N LEU A 249 -19.71 -3.68 -4.43
CA LEU A 249 -19.84 -3.10 -5.76
C LEU A 249 -20.67 -4.01 -6.67
N GLU A 250 -21.36 -3.43 -7.64
CA GLU A 250 -21.90 -4.20 -8.75
C GLU A 250 -20.77 -4.62 -9.71
N ALA A 251 -20.86 -5.81 -10.30
CA ALA A 251 -19.83 -6.29 -11.24
C ALA A 251 -19.54 -5.31 -12.39
N ALA A 252 -20.57 -4.60 -12.86
CA ALA A 252 -20.44 -3.60 -13.91
C ALA A 252 -19.68 -2.32 -13.49
N ALA A 253 -19.46 -2.10 -12.19
CA ALA A 253 -18.65 -1.00 -11.69
C ALA A 253 -17.14 -1.30 -11.70
N LEU A 254 -16.74 -2.54 -12.00
CA LEU A 254 -15.34 -2.94 -12.11
C LEU A 254 -14.85 -2.88 -13.58
N PRO A 255 -13.61 -2.49 -13.83
CA PRO A 255 -12.60 -2.04 -12.85
C PRO A 255 -12.84 -0.62 -12.35
N VAL A 256 -12.54 -0.36 -11.07
CA VAL A 256 -12.37 1.02 -10.56
C VAL A 256 -10.91 1.40 -10.74
N LYS A 257 -10.65 2.44 -11.54
CA LYS A 257 -9.28 2.94 -11.84
C LYS A 257 -9.15 4.37 -11.34
N LEU A 258 -8.32 4.58 -10.32
CA LEU A 258 -8.11 5.89 -9.68
C LEU A 258 -6.63 6.29 -9.73
N THR A 259 -6.37 7.57 -9.91
CA THR A 259 -5.02 8.14 -9.79
C THR A 259 -5.06 9.43 -8.99
N ALA A 260 -3.99 9.70 -8.25
CA ALA A 260 -3.84 10.96 -7.51
C ALA A 260 -2.38 11.40 -7.47
N HIS A 261 -2.15 12.70 -7.62
CA HIS A 261 -0.91 13.35 -7.22
C HIS A 261 -1.04 13.81 -5.78
N SER A 262 -0.14 13.40 -4.92
CA SER A 262 -0.13 13.82 -3.52
C SER A 262 1.28 13.94 -2.94
N PRO A 263 1.49 14.79 -1.92
CA PRO A 263 2.60 14.62 -1.02
C PRO A 263 2.46 13.30 -0.28
N CYS A 264 3.60 12.67 0.01
CA CYS A 264 3.72 11.43 0.76
C CYS A 264 4.70 11.66 1.91
N PHE A 265 4.40 11.11 3.08
CA PHE A 265 5.16 11.35 4.31
C PHE A 265 5.63 10.03 4.90
N ARG A 266 6.97 9.87 5.04
CA ARG A 266 7.59 8.67 5.61
C ARG A 266 8.63 9.05 6.64
N SER A 267 8.57 8.46 7.85
CA SER A 267 9.56 8.71 8.90
C SER A 267 10.92 8.05 8.58
N GLU A 268 10.96 7.12 7.62
CA GLU A 268 12.18 6.44 7.18
C GLU A 268 12.91 5.73 8.34
N ALA A 269 12.17 5.18 9.30
CA ALA A 269 12.69 4.61 10.55
C ALA A 269 13.76 3.53 10.36
N GLY A 270 13.69 2.75 9.27
CA GLY A 270 14.65 1.68 8.96
C GLY A 270 15.81 2.08 8.07
N SER A 271 15.95 3.36 7.67
CA SER A 271 16.88 3.79 6.62
C SER A 271 18.06 4.66 7.12
N TYR A 272 18.45 4.51 8.38
CA TYR A 272 19.56 5.29 8.95
C TYR A 272 20.85 5.12 8.12
N GLY A 273 21.46 6.26 7.72
CA GLY A 273 22.70 6.28 6.95
C GLY A 273 22.58 5.93 5.44
N ARG A 274 21.40 5.54 4.93
CA ARG A 274 21.20 5.28 3.51
C ARG A 274 20.70 6.53 2.78
N ASP A 275 21.23 6.78 1.56
CA ASP A 275 20.81 7.89 0.67
C ASP A 275 20.61 9.22 1.41
N THR A 276 21.60 9.63 2.22
CA THR A 276 21.51 10.83 3.07
C THR A 276 21.65 12.13 2.28
N ARG A 277 22.15 12.06 1.04
CA ARG A 277 22.31 13.21 0.13
C ARG A 277 21.29 13.15 -1.00
N GLY A 278 20.70 14.30 -1.31
CA GLY A 278 19.83 14.46 -2.46
C GLY A 278 18.36 14.06 -2.23
N LEU A 279 17.62 13.89 -3.34
CA LEU A 279 16.18 13.65 -3.35
C LEU A 279 15.75 12.17 -3.32
N ILE A 280 16.70 11.24 -3.29
CA ILE A 280 16.38 9.81 -3.41
C ILE A 280 15.52 9.32 -2.25
N ARG A 281 15.79 9.84 -1.03
CA ARG A 281 15.09 9.45 0.19
C ARG A 281 14.75 10.66 1.06
N GLN A 282 13.49 11.02 1.08
CA GLN A 282 12.96 12.21 1.75
C GLN A 282 11.83 11.84 2.71
N HIS A 283 11.67 12.60 3.80
CA HIS A 283 10.51 12.50 4.70
C HIS A 283 9.23 12.99 4.05
N GLN A 284 9.33 13.94 3.14
CA GLN A 284 8.24 14.45 2.31
C GLN A 284 8.66 14.39 0.84
N PHE A 285 7.85 13.77 0.01
CA PHE A 285 8.04 13.69 -1.44
C PHE A 285 6.70 13.60 -2.15
N ASP A 286 6.67 13.93 -3.43
CA ASP A 286 5.47 13.85 -4.25
C ASP A 286 5.46 12.58 -5.09
N LYS A 287 4.28 11.99 -5.22
CA LYS A 287 4.06 10.80 -6.02
C LYS A 287 2.71 10.89 -6.75
N VAL A 288 2.71 10.48 -8.01
CA VAL A 288 1.49 10.13 -8.71
C VAL A 288 1.26 8.63 -8.49
N GLU A 289 0.12 8.29 -7.91
CA GLU A 289 -0.24 6.91 -7.58
C GLU A 289 -1.37 6.42 -8.47
N MET A 290 -1.30 5.18 -8.87
CA MET A 290 -2.33 4.44 -9.59
C MET A 290 -2.90 3.35 -8.69
N VAL A 291 -4.22 3.25 -8.60
CA VAL A 291 -4.93 2.17 -7.90
C VAL A 291 -5.97 1.58 -8.83
N GLN A 292 -6.04 0.25 -8.86
CA GLN A 292 -7.13 -0.45 -9.52
C GLN A 292 -7.80 -1.43 -8.56
N VAL A 293 -9.13 -1.45 -8.59
CA VAL A 293 -9.96 -2.43 -7.90
C VAL A 293 -10.65 -3.26 -8.98
N VAL A 294 -10.41 -4.57 -8.94
CA VAL A 294 -10.80 -5.47 -10.03
C VAL A 294 -11.41 -6.77 -9.49
N SER A 295 -12.04 -7.52 -10.38
CA SER A 295 -12.42 -8.90 -10.09
C SER A 295 -11.20 -9.82 -10.03
N PRO A 296 -11.22 -10.90 -9.23
CA PRO A 296 -10.05 -11.76 -8.99
C PRO A 296 -9.38 -12.28 -10.26
N GLU A 297 -10.17 -12.71 -11.25
CA GLU A 297 -9.69 -13.29 -12.51
C GLU A 297 -8.93 -12.31 -13.40
N LYS A 298 -9.05 -10.99 -13.15
CA LYS A 298 -8.41 -9.94 -13.95
C LYS A 298 -7.11 -9.40 -13.32
N SER A 299 -6.83 -9.73 -12.07
CA SER A 299 -5.84 -8.98 -11.29
C SER A 299 -4.40 -9.12 -11.81
N TYR A 300 -4.02 -10.25 -12.41
CA TYR A 300 -2.66 -10.41 -12.95
C TYR A 300 -2.49 -9.73 -14.30
N ASP A 301 -3.48 -9.82 -15.19
CA ASP A 301 -3.49 -9.04 -16.44
C ASP A 301 -3.45 -7.54 -16.13
N THR A 302 -4.16 -7.12 -15.08
CA THR A 302 -4.17 -5.73 -14.61
C THR A 302 -2.82 -5.29 -14.03
N LEU A 303 -2.09 -6.20 -13.37
CA LEU A 303 -0.74 -5.89 -12.90
C LEU A 303 0.21 -5.59 -14.07
N ASP A 304 0.18 -6.42 -15.12
CA ASP A 304 0.99 -6.22 -16.31
C ASP A 304 0.60 -4.93 -17.05
N GLU A 305 -0.70 -4.63 -17.16
CA GLU A 305 -1.22 -3.36 -17.68
C GLU A 305 -0.69 -2.16 -16.89
N MET A 306 -0.75 -2.21 -15.55
CA MET A 306 -0.30 -1.12 -14.66
C MET A 306 1.21 -0.87 -14.79
N VAL A 307 2.02 -1.92 -14.91
CA VAL A 307 3.46 -1.81 -15.20
C VAL A 307 3.66 -1.07 -16.52
N GLY A 308 2.91 -1.45 -17.58
CA GLY A 308 2.95 -0.77 -18.87
C GLY A 308 2.60 0.72 -18.80
N HIS A 309 1.65 1.10 -17.94
CA HIS A 309 1.30 2.50 -17.70
C HIS A 309 2.45 3.29 -17.06
N ALA A 310 3.18 2.71 -16.11
CA ALA A 310 4.37 3.33 -15.51
C ALA A 310 5.53 3.42 -16.54
N GLU A 311 5.76 2.37 -17.32
CA GLU A 311 6.75 2.36 -18.41
C GLU A 311 6.48 3.46 -19.44
N ALA A 312 5.22 3.70 -19.79
CA ALA A 312 4.83 4.73 -20.75
C ALA A 312 5.30 6.13 -20.33
N ILE A 313 5.29 6.45 -19.03
CA ILE A 313 5.82 7.72 -18.53
C ILE A 313 7.32 7.82 -18.78
N LEU A 314 8.09 6.78 -18.44
CA LEU A 314 9.54 6.74 -18.64
C LEU A 314 9.92 6.81 -20.12
N GLN A 315 9.18 6.10 -20.97
CA GLN A 315 9.40 6.10 -22.43
C GLN A 315 9.14 7.49 -23.04
N LYS A 316 8.04 8.14 -22.66
CA LYS A 316 7.73 9.51 -23.11
C LYS A 316 8.75 10.55 -22.64
N LEU A 317 9.37 10.32 -21.46
CA LEU A 317 10.47 11.13 -20.94
C LEU A 317 11.83 10.75 -21.56
N GLU A 318 11.90 9.70 -22.38
CA GLU A 318 13.13 9.16 -22.96
C GLU A 318 14.18 8.77 -21.91
N LEU A 319 13.75 8.28 -20.75
CA LEU A 319 14.60 7.85 -19.66
C LEU A 319 14.85 6.34 -19.74
N PRO A 320 16.09 5.88 -19.83
CA PRO A 320 16.42 4.44 -19.82
C PRO A 320 16.04 3.81 -18.49
N TYR A 321 15.44 2.62 -18.54
CA TYR A 321 14.99 1.90 -17.36
C TYR A 321 15.08 0.38 -17.54
N ARG A 322 14.95 -0.34 -16.44
CA ARG A 322 14.68 -1.79 -16.43
C ARG A 322 13.48 -2.11 -15.56
N VAL A 323 12.85 -3.23 -15.84
CA VAL A 323 11.77 -3.81 -15.02
C VAL A 323 12.32 -5.07 -14.36
N ILE A 324 12.12 -5.19 -13.05
CA ILE A 324 12.51 -6.34 -12.25
C ILE A 324 11.29 -6.93 -11.55
N THR A 325 11.26 -8.25 -11.36
CA THR A 325 10.32 -8.92 -10.46
C THR A 325 10.99 -9.04 -9.10
N LEU A 326 10.32 -8.58 -8.04
CA LEU A 326 10.84 -8.75 -6.69
C LEU A 326 10.78 -10.22 -6.28
N CYS A 327 11.80 -10.68 -5.59
CA CYS A 327 11.83 -12.01 -4.96
C CYS A 327 11.00 -12.03 -3.66
N THR A 328 10.77 -13.22 -3.14
CA THR A 328 9.91 -13.41 -1.95
C THR A 328 10.38 -12.63 -0.72
N GLY A 329 11.68 -12.42 -0.54
CA GLY A 329 12.27 -11.71 0.60
C GLY A 329 12.21 -10.19 0.51
N ASP A 330 12.01 -9.64 -0.72
CA ASP A 330 12.00 -8.20 -0.96
C ASP A 330 10.59 -7.61 -1.16
N MET A 331 9.58 -8.45 -1.33
CA MET A 331 8.20 -8.00 -1.52
C MET A 331 7.61 -7.28 -0.32
N GLY A 332 6.83 -6.22 -0.56
CA GLY A 332 6.05 -5.52 0.44
C GLY A 332 5.04 -6.42 1.17
N PHE A 333 4.69 -6.06 2.43
CA PHE A 333 3.88 -6.85 3.35
C PHE A 333 2.55 -7.35 2.76
N SER A 334 1.82 -6.48 2.08
CA SER A 334 0.50 -6.77 1.51
C SER A 334 0.56 -7.45 0.14
N ALA A 335 1.70 -7.39 -0.54
CA ALA A 335 1.84 -7.85 -1.92
C ALA A 335 1.92 -9.37 -2.04
N THR A 336 1.32 -9.89 -3.10
CA THR A 336 1.48 -11.27 -3.57
C THR A 336 2.47 -11.36 -4.75
N LYS A 337 2.58 -10.30 -5.54
CA LYS A 337 3.55 -10.13 -6.62
C LYS A 337 3.81 -8.65 -6.87
N THR A 338 5.08 -8.29 -7.09
CA THR A 338 5.51 -6.92 -7.33
C THR A 338 6.50 -6.88 -8.50
N PHE A 339 6.31 -5.89 -9.35
CA PHE A 339 7.32 -5.45 -10.32
C PHE A 339 7.80 -4.06 -9.94
N ASP A 340 9.12 -3.88 -9.90
CA ASP A 340 9.72 -2.55 -9.79
C ASP A 340 10.27 -2.09 -11.13
N LEU A 341 10.12 -0.80 -11.39
CA LEU A 341 10.78 -0.12 -12.48
C LEU A 341 11.95 0.67 -11.89
N GLU A 342 13.12 0.50 -12.46
CA GLU A 342 14.33 1.19 -12.04
C GLU A 342 14.87 2.03 -13.18
N VAL A 343 15.03 3.33 -12.94
CA VAL A 343 15.57 4.30 -13.91
C VAL A 343 17.07 4.40 -13.79
N TRP A 344 17.74 4.59 -14.93
CA TRP A 344 19.17 4.80 -14.97
C TRP A 344 19.56 6.17 -14.40
N LEU A 345 20.52 6.17 -13.47
CA LEU A 345 21.13 7.39 -12.92
C LEU A 345 22.62 7.41 -13.27
N PRO A 346 23.04 8.25 -14.23
CA PRO A 346 24.41 8.26 -14.74
C PRO A 346 25.45 8.64 -13.69
N ALA A 347 25.15 9.54 -12.76
CA ALA A 347 26.09 9.93 -11.70
C ALA A 347 26.41 8.78 -10.73
N GLN A 348 25.48 7.88 -10.52
CA GLN A 348 25.68 6.69 -9.68
C GLN A 348 26.09 5.45 -10.51
N ASN A 349 26.04 5.54 -11.82
CA ASN A 349 26.27 4.44 -12.76
C ASN A 349 25.45 3.19 -12.40
N THR A 350 24.16 3.38 -12.06
CA THR A 350 23.27 2.30 -11.64
C THR A 350 21.81 2.63 -11.95
N TYR A 351 20.98 1.58 -11.89
CA TYR A 351 19.52 1.70 -11.92
C TYR A 351 18.99 1.91 -10.50
N ARG A 352 18.01 2.80 -10.34
CA ARG A 352 17.35 3.09 -9.05
C ARG A 352 15.84 3.00 -9.20
N GLU A 353 15.19 2.38 -8.23
CA GLU A 353 13.73 2.27 -8.18
C GLU A 353 13.04 3.63 -8.34
N ILE A 354 12.07 3.69 -9.25
CA ILE A 354 11.24 4.89 -9.51
C ILE A 354 9.76 4.58 -9.45
N SER A 355 9.39 3.33 -9.60
CA SER A 355 8.01 2.84 -9.46
C SER A 355 8.02 1.42 -8.90
N SER A 356 7.01 1.10 -8.10
CA SER A 356 6.72 -0.25 -7.63
C SER A 356 5.24 -0.52 -7.89
N CYS A 357 4.93 -1.58 -8.63
CA CYS A 357 3.57 -1.99 -8.99
C CYS A 357 3.26 -3.34 -8.35
N SER A 358 2.25 -3.39 -7.50
CA SER A 358 1.91 -4.56 -6.69
C SER A 358 0.47 -5.04 -6.89
N ASN A 359 0.30 -6.36 -6.98
CA ASN A 359 -0.98 -7.01 -6.78
C ASN A 359 -1.05 -7.52 -5.33
N THR A 360 -2.10 -7.14 -4.62
CA THR A 360 -2.33 -7.59 -3.23
C THR A 360 -3.40 -8.67 -3.16
N GLU A 361 -3.97 -9.05 -4.30
CA GLU A 361 -5.16 -9.91 -4.36
C GLU A 361 -6.24 -9.42 -3.39
N ALA A 362 -6.89 -10.31 -2.65
CA ALA A 362 -7.93 -9.96 -1.69
C ALA A 362 -7.40 -9.56 -0.29
N PHE A 363 -6.09 -9.41 -0.11
CA PHE A 363 -5.49 -9.12 1.20
C PHE A 363 -6.00 -7.82 1.83
N GLN A 364 -5.95 -6.73 1.08
CA GLN A 364 -6.46 -5.43 1.51
C GLN A 364 -8.01 -5.44 1.53
N ALA A 365 -8.64 -6.05 0.54
CA ALA A 365 -10.10 -6.16 0.48
C ALA A 365 -10.69 -6.85 1.70
N ARG A 366 -10.05 -7.91 2.25
CA ARG A 366 -10.47 -8.53 3.51
C ARG A 366 -10.36 -7.59 4.71
N ARG A 367 -9.31 -6.77 4.77
CA ARG A 367 -9.13 -5.76 5.84
C ARG A 367 -10.18 -4.65 5.76
N MET A 368 -10.51 -4.22 4.54
CA MET A 368 -11.46 -3.14 4.27
C MET A 368 -12.91 -3.61 4.15
N GLN A 369 -13.16 -4.92 4.08
CA GLN A 369 -14.48 -5.49 3.76
C GLN A 369 -15.03 -5.02 2.40
N ALA A 370 -14.14 -4.88 1.41
CA ALA A 370 -14.48 -4.48 0.05
C ALA A 370 -14.84 -5.70 -0.80
N ARG A 371 -16.05 -5.73 -1.34
CA ARG A 371 -16.60 -6.87 -2.10
C ARG A 371 -17.27 -6.39 -3.37
N PHE A 372 -17.58 -7.34 -4.25
CA PHE A 372 -18.43 -7.12 -5.41
C PHE A 372 -19.44 -8.29 -5.55
N ARG A 373 -20.51 -8.09 -6.31
CA ARG A 373 -21.43 -9.16 -6.67
C ARG A 373 -20.88 -9.90 -7.87
N ASN A 374 -20.50 -11.17 -7.67
CA ASN A 374 -20.03 -12.00 -8.77
C ASN A 374 -21.16 -12.42 -9.73
N ALA A 375 -20.84 -13.18 -10.77
CA ALA A 375 -21.79 -13.63 -11.79
C ALA A 375 -22.98 -14.42 -11.21
N GLN A 376 -22.86 -15.01 -10.02
CA GLN A 376 -23.92 -15.72 -9.29
C GLN A 376 -24.68 -14.81 -8.32
N GLY A 377 -24.40 -13.50 -8.32
CA GLY A 377 -24.99 -12.51 -7.41
C GLY A 377 -24.51 -12.60 -5.97
N LYS A 378 -23.47 -13.41 -5.69
CA LYS A 378 -22.91 -13.57 -4.35
C LYS A 378 -21.81 -12.55 -4.09
N PRO A 379 -21.71 -12.00 -2.84
CA PRO A 379 -20.60 -11.16 -2.46
C PRO A 379 -19.27 -11.93 -2.46
N GLU A 380 -18.28 -11.39 -3.18
CA GLU A 380 -16.92 -11.91 -3.27
C GLU A 380 -15.93 -10.76 -3.04
N PHE A 381 -14.77 -11.02 -2.45
CA PHE A 381 -13.76 -9.97 -2.26
C PHE A 381 -13.18 -9.54 -3.60
N VAL A 382 -13.04 -8.22 -3.77
CA VAL A 382 -12.29 -7.65 -4.89
C VAL A 382 -10.80 -7.90 -4.72
N HIS A 383 -10.04 -7.82 -5.82
CA HIS A 383 -8.59 -7.68 -5.77
C HIS A 383 -8.19 -6.22 -5.90
N THR A 384 -7.14 -5.81 -5.19
CA THR A 384 -6.61 -4.45 -5.25
C THR A 384 -5.18 -4.45 -5.76
N LEU A 385 -4.87 -3.46 -6.58
CA LEU A 385 -3.55 -3.23 -7.14
C LEU A 385 -3.17 -1.76 -6.93
N ASN A 386 -1.90 -1.52 -6.71
CA ASN A 386 -1.35 -0.18 -6.62
C ASN A 386 -0.03 -0.09 -7.37
N GLY A 387 0.32 1.10 -7.82
CA GLY A 387 1.60 1.35 -8.46
C GLY A 387 1.90 2.83 -8.59
N SER A 388 3.18 3.18 -8.49
CA SER A 388 3.61 4.56 -8.72
C SER A 388 3.60 4.88 -10.21
N GLY A 389 2.99 5.98 -10.56
CA GLY A 389 2.92 6.41 -11.95
C GLY A 389 3.47 7.82 -12.24
N LEU A 390 4.57 8.32 -11.64
CA LEU A 390 5.71 7.79 -10.89
C LEU A 390 5.95 8.57 -9.57
N ALA A 391 7.09 8.26 -8.91
CA ALA A 391 7.67 9.11 -7.85
C ALA A 391 8.24 10.40 -8.48
N VAL A 392 7.60 11.54 -8.22
CA VAL A 392 7.90 12.81 -8.92
C VAL A 392 9.33 13.30 -8.62
N GLY A 393 9.74 13.23 -7.34
CA GLY A 393 11.09 13.65 -6.95
C GLY A 393 12.19 12.79 -7.56
N ARG A 394 12.04 11.47 -7.62
CA ARG A 394 13.02 10.58 -8.31
C ARG A 394 13.01 10.77 -9.82
N THR A 395 11.87 11.09 -10.41
CA THR A 395 11.80 11.44 -11.83
C THR A 395 12.52 12.75 -12.11
N LEU A 396 12.40 13.75 -11.21
CA LEU A 396 13.19 14.97 -11.27
C LEU A 396 14.70 14.68 -11.21
N VAL A 397 15.15 13.82 -10.29
CA VAL A 397 16.55 13.34 -10.23
C VAL A 397 16.98 12.77 -11.58
N ALA A 398 16.20 11.85 -12.13
CA ALA A 398 16.53 11.20 -13.40
C ALA A 398 16.61 12.20 -14.57
N VAL A 399 15.71 13.17 -14.64
CA VAL A 399 15.75 14.23 -15.65
C VAL A 399 17.00 15.09 -15.48
N LEU A 400 17.30 15.56 -14.27
CA LEU A 400 18.47 16.39 -14.01
C LEU A 400 19.77 15.67 -14.41
N GLU A 401 19.93 14.40 -14.07
CA GLU A 401 21.14 13.66 -14.33
C GLU A 401 21.27 13.22 -15.79
N ASN A 402 20.19 12.73 -16.44
CA ASN A 402 20.25 12.25 -17.82
C ASN A 402 20.25 13.39 -18.86
N PHE A 403 19.70 14.55 -18.56
CA PHE A 403 19.58 15.65 -19.51
C PHE A 403 20.51 16.84 -19.19
N GLN A 404 21.49 16.66 -18.29
CA GLN A 404 22.50 17.66 -18.00
C GLN A 404 23.40 17.94 -19.22
N ASN A 405 23.87 19.19 -19.34
CA ASN A 405 24.79 19.63 -20.38
C ASN A 405 26.14 20.06 -19.75
N ALA A 406 27.19 20.13 -20.58
CA ALA A 406 28.53 20.52 -20.15
C ALA A 406 28.58 21.93 -19.52
N ASP A 407 27.69 22.83 -19.93
CA ASP A 407 27.59 24.21 -19.40
C ASP A 407 26.83 24.31 -18.07
N GLY A 408 26.41 23.17 -17.49
CA GLY A 408 25.63 23.11 -16.24
C GLY A 408 24.13 23.32 -16.42
N SER A 409 23.66 23.60 -17.63
CA SER A 409 22.23 23.67 -17.94
C SER A 409 21.62 22.26 -18.03
N VAL A 410 20.27 22.21 -18.05
CA VAL A 410 19.53 20.95 -18.21
C VAL A 410 18.53 21.10 -19.36
N THR A 411 18.60 20.22 -20.33
CA THR A 411 17.61 20.16 -21.42
C THR A 411 16.28 19.65 -20.87
N VAL A 412 15.19 20.36 -21.20
CA VAL A 412 13.85 19.92 -20.80
C VAL A 412 13.35 18.88 -21.79
N PRO A 413 12.97 17.67 -21.36
CA PRO A 413 12.36 16.67 -22.22
C PRO A 413 11.23 17.25 -23.07
N ALA A 414 11.17 16.92 -24.35
CA ALA A 414 10.22 17.53 -25.29
C ALA A 414 8.76 17.45 -24.80
N VAL A 415 8.38 16.31 -24.20
CA VAL A 415 7.03 16.10 -23.68
C VAL A 415 6.67 17.05 -22.52
N LEU A 416 7.65 17.60 -21.81
CA LEU A 416 7.44 18.53 -20.70
C LEU A 416 7.43 20.01 -21.13
N GLN A 417 7.90 20.33 -22.32
CA GLN A 417 7.99 21.73 -22.80
C GLN A 417 6.64 22.46 -22.78
N PRO A 418 5.50 21.84 -23.18
CA PRO A 418 4.18 22.49 -23.05
C PRO A 418 3.86 22.86 -21.60
N TYR A 419 4.16 22.00 -20.63
CA TYR A 419 3.97 22.25 -19.20
C TYR A 419 4.95 23.29 -18.63
N MET A 420 6.08 23.50 -19.32
CA MET A 420 7.10 24.49 -19.02
C MET A 420 6.90 25.82 -19.80
N ARG A 421 5.76 25.98 -20.50
CA ARG A 421 5.44 27.15 -21.38
C ARG A 421 6.47 27.36 -22.48
N GLY A 422 6.92 26.27 -23.10
CA GLY A 422 7.90 26.30 -24.20
C GLY A 422 9.34 26.47 -23.76
N VAL A 423 9.66 26.39 -22.48
CA VAL A 423 11.07 26.37 -22.01
C VAL A 423 11.71 25.07 -22.40
N GLU A 424 12.75 25.13 -23.22
CA GLU A 424 13.49 23.97 -23.75
C GLU A 424 14.73 23.64 -22.92
N LYS A 425 15.23 24.58 -22.13
CA LYS A 425 16.45 24.44 -21.35
C LYS A 425 16.34 25.23 -20.02
N LEU A 426 16.81 24.63 -18.95
CA LEU A 426 16.99 25.30 -17.66
C LEU A 426 18.42 25.85 -17.63
N ASP A 427 18.56 27.13 -17.68
CA ASP A 427 19.86 27.81 -17.63
C ASP A 427 20.27 28.13 -16.21
N VAL A 428 21.56 28.00 -15.92
CA VAL A 428 22.14 28.47 -14.66
C VAL A 428 22.01 30.02 -14.64
N PRO A 429 21.36 30.61 -13.60
CA PRO A 429 21.29 32.05 -13.49
C PRO A 429 22.68 32.70 -13.54
N GLN A 430 22.88 33.69 -14.38
CA GLN A 430 24.11 34.48 -14.31
C GLN A 430 24.06 35.30 -13.01
N VAL A 431 25.09 35.15 -12.20
CA VAL A 431 25.26 35.99 -11.01
C VAL A 431 25.81 37.34 -11.53
N ASP A 432 24.96 38.37 -11.51
CA ASP A 432 25.38 39.75 -11.79
C ASP A 432 26.35 40.30 -10.75
#